data_ef453c508f6790d800b0b5b7df1c382d
#
_entry.id   ef453c508f6790d800b0b5b7df1c382d
#
_cell.length_a   1.000
_cell.length_b   1.000
_cell.length_c   1.000
_cell.angle_alpha   90.00
_cell.angle_beta   90.00
_cell.angle_gamma   90.00
#
_symmetry.space_group_name_H-M   'P 1'
#
loop_
_entity.id
_entity.type
_entity.pdbx_description
1 polymer ?
#
loop_
_entity_poly.entity_id
_entity_poly.type
_entity_poly.pdbx_seq_one_letter_code
_entity_poly.pdbx_strand_id
1 'polypeptide(L)'
;MKIKLNLSDAGIKQAQKEYDEWRKTLETRIEQFVKRLSEMGAKVAKIRFTAAVYDGDMSDITVQVEQHGKKATIYATGQAVCFIEFGTGIAFAEHPSGLYAHGTYGDGKGSNPNGWVYDGVPGPTAQPVYNRNGEQKPGVWRTKGNPPACAMWESAAQMVASVKTVWEEVMR
;
A
#
# COMPACT_ATOMS: atom_id res chain seq x y z
N MET A 1 20.47 -28.97 -0.12
CA MET A 1 20.20 -30.33 -0.65
C MET A 1 21.50 -31.01 -0.97
N LYS A 2 21.67 -32.31 -0.67
CA LYS A 2 22.82 -33.13 -1.09
C LYS A 2 22.25 -34.34 -1.82
N ILE A 3 22.59 -34.50 -3.09
CA ILE A 3 22.23 -35.67 -3.91
C ILE A 3 23.47 -36.59 -4.03
N LYS A 4 23.32 -37.85 -3.67
CA LYS A 4 24.34 -38.86 -3.91
C LYS A 4 24.15 -39.40 -5.31
N LEU A 5 25.16 -39.23 -6.18
CA LEU A 5 25.12 -39.71 -7.55
C LEU A 5 25.85 -41.05 -7.64
N ASN A 6 25.17 -42.08 -8.07
CA ASN A 6 25.74 -43.33 -8.54
C ASN A 6 25.65 -43.32 -10.08
N LEU A 7 26.74 -43.60 -10.75
CA LEU A 7 26.85 -43.53 -12.22
C LEU A 7 26.21 -44.72 -12.96
N SER A 8 25.46 -45.58 -12.26
CA SER A 8 24.59 -46.57 -12.92
C SER A 8 23.34 -45.90 -13.47
N ASP A 9 22.71 -46.45 -14.51
CA ASP A 9 21.43 -45.97 -15.05
C ASP A 9 20.34 -45.82 -14.00
N ALA A 10 20.27 -46.77 -13.06
CA ALA A 10 19.32 -46.69 -11.94
C ALA A 10 19.65 -45.52 -10.99
N GLY A 11 20.93 -45.30 -10.69
CA GLY A 11 21.38 -44.20 -9.84
C GLY A 11 21.13 -42.83 -10.47
N ILE A 12 21.32 -42.70 -11.78
CA ILE A 12 21.01 -41.45 -12.52
C ILE A 12 19.49 -41.14 -12.48
N LYS A 13 18.65 -42.15 -12.75
CA LYS A 13 17.19 -41.99 -12.68
C LYS A 13 16.73 -41.61 -11.28
N GLN A 14 17.30 -42.20 -10.24
CA GLN A 14 16.98 -41.88 -8.86
C GLN A 14 17.38 -40.42 -8.52
N ALA A 15 18.59 -40.01 -8.88
CA ALA A 15 19.04 -38.62 -8.67
C ALA A 15 18.16 -37.60 -9.40
N GLN A 16 17.72 -37.92 -10.62
CA GLN A 16 16.82 -37.07 -11.38
C GLN A 16 15.45 -36.93 -10.69
N LYS A 17 14.89 -38.04 -10.18
CA LYS A 17 13.66 -38.03 -9.42
C LYS A 17 13.76 -37.15 -8.16
N GLU A 18 14.82 -37.30 -7.37
CA GLU A 18 15.07 -36.51 -6.17
C GLU A 18 15.22 -35.02 -6.49
N TYR A 19 15.88 -34.68 -7.60
CA TYR A 19 16.00 -33.30 -8.07
C TYR A 19 14.65 -32.72 -8.46
N ASP A 20 13.81 -33.44 -9.16
CA ASP A 20 12.49 -32.99 -9.58
C ASP A 20 11.54 -32.79 -8.39
N GLU A 21 11.61 -33.68 -7.40
CA GLU A 21 10.85 -33.54 -6.14
C GLU A 21 11.32 -32.31 -5.35
N TRP A 22 12.62 -32.12 -5.24
CA TRP A 22 13.16 -30.93 -4.59
C TRP A 22 12.77 -29.64 -5.31
N ARG A 23 12.83 -29.61 -6.64
CA ARG A 23 12.43 -28.47 -7.45
C ARG A 23 10.96 -28.10 -7.21
N LYS A 24 10.07 -29.07 -7.22
CA LYS A 24 8.63 -28.84 -6.92
C LYS A 24 8.45 -28.27 -5.52
N THR A 25 9.14 -28.81 -4.53
CA THR A 25 9.10 -28.31 -3.15
C THR A 25 9.59 -26.87 -3.07
N LEU A 26 10.68 -26.53 -3.75
CA LEU A 26 11.21 -25.17 -3.79
C LEU A 26 10.22 -24.20 -4.45
N GLU A 27 9.60 -24.61 -5.55
CA GLU A 27 8.59 -23.79 -6.24
C GLU A 27 7.40 -23.46 -5.33
N THR A 28 6.87 -24.47 -4.63
CA THR A 28 5.79 -24.30 -3.67
C THR A 28 6.19 -23.36 -2.52
N ARG A 29 7.40 -23.49 -2.01
CA ARG A 29 7.91 -22.59 -0.95
C ARG A 29 8.08 -21.16 -1.43
N ILE A 30 8.54 -20.94 -2.65
CA ILE A 30 8.63 -19.59 -3.25
C ILE A 30 7.24 -18.97 -3.37
N GLU A 31 6.23 -19.73 -3.81
CA GLU A 31 4.85 -19.24 -3.87
C GLU A 31 4.30 -18.88 -2.48
N GLN A 32 4.57 -19.70 -1.46
CA GLN A 32 4.22 -19.40 -0.08
C GLN A 32 4.94 -18.16 0.46
N PHE A 33 6.22 -17.99 0.14
CA PHE A 33 6.99 -16.79 0.48
C PHE A 33 6.35 -15.53 -0.11
N VAL A 34 6.06 -15.53 -1.41
CA VAL A 34 5.42 -14.40 -2.10
C VAL A 34 4.05 -14.10 -1.49
N LYS A 35 3.26 -15.14 -1.21
CA LYS A 35 1.96 -15.00 -0.57
C LYS A 35 2.06 -14.30 0.80
N ARG A 36 2.88 -14.82 1.70
CA ARG A 36 3.03 -14.25 3.05
C ARG A 36 3.52 -12.82 3.02
N LEU A 37 4.49 -12.53 2.16
CA LEU A 37 5.05 -11.20 2.03
C LEU A 37 4.01 -10.19 1.52
N SER A 38 3.24 -10.57 0.50
CA SER A 38 2.20 -9.70 -0.05
C SER A 38 1.00 -9.51 0.89
N GLU A 39 0.58 -10.55 1.61
CA GLU A 39 -0.46 -10.44 2.64
C GLU A 39 -0.04 -9.50 3.78
N MET A 40 1.23 -9.57 4.20
CA MET A 40 1.79 -8.65 5.18
C MET A 40 1.77 -7.20 4.66
N GLY A 41 2.24 -6.97 3.45
CA GLY A 41 2.21 -5.65 2.84
C GLY A 41 0.79 -5.08 2.73
N ALA A 42 -0.16 -5.87 2.26
CA ALA A 42 -1.55 -5.47 2.16
C ALA A 42 -2.17 -5.11 3.52
N LYS A 43 -1.82 -5.86 4.57
CA LYS A 43 -2.25 -5.55 5.94
C LYS A 43 -1.72 -4.19 6.41
N VAL A 44 -0.44 -3.89 6.14
CA VAL A 44 0.15 -2.58 6.47
C VAL A 44 -0.57 -1.46 5.72
N ALA A 45 -0.74 -1.59 4.39
CA ALA A 45 -1.45 -0.60 3.60
C ALA A 45 -2.87 -0.36 4.11
N LYS A 46 -3.62 -1.43 4.41
CA LYS A 46 -4.98 -1.32 4.94
C LYS A 46 -5.04 -0.57 6.26
N ILE A 47 -4.13 -0.87 7.20
CA ILE A 47 -4.06 -0.17 8.49
C ILE A 47 -3.78 1.32 8.28
N ARG A 48 -2.85 1.66 7.39
CA ARG A 48 -2.48 3.05 7.10
C ARG A 48 -3.62 3.82 6.43
N PHE A 49 -4.31 3.24 5.44
CA PHE A 49 -5.49 3.87 4.84
C PHE A 49 -6.60 4.07 5.87
N THR A 50 -6.86 3.09 6.73
CA THR A 50 -7.90 3.22 7.77
C THR A 50 -7.57 4.29 8.81
N ALA A 51 -6.29 4.51 9.11
CA ALA A 51 -5.83 5.50 10.08
C ALA A 51 -5.56 6.88 9.46
N ALA A 52 -5.77 7.04 8.16
CA ALA A 52 -5.47 8.27 7.46
C ALA A 52 -6.37 9.43 7.91
N VAL A 53 -5.80 10.62 7.93
CA VAL A 53 -6.55 11.87 8.11
C VAL A 53 -6.96 12.36 6.74
N TYR A 54 -8.25 12.39 6.46
CA TYR A 54 -8.79 12.84 5.18
C TYR A 54 -10.14 13.52 5.34
N ASP A 55 -10.32 14.65 4.68
CA ASP A 55 -11.57 15.43 4.69
C ASP A 55 -12.48 15.00 3.53
N GLY A 56 -12.99 13.78 3.60
CA GLY A 56 -13.85 13.20 2.57
C GLY A 56 -14.27 11.76 2.88
N ASP A 57 -14.96 11.13 1.95
CA ASP A 57 -15.38 9.73 2.08
C ASP A 57 -14.22 8.77 1.77
N MET A 58 -13.99 7.83 2.66
CA MET A 58 -13.01 6.76 2.52
C MET A 58 -13.64 5.37 2.47
N SER A 59 -14.97 5.30 2.45
CA SER A 59 -15.72 4.03 2.58
C SER A 59 -15.51 3.08 1.39
N ASP A 60 -15.12 3.62 0.23
CA ASP A 60 -14.86 2.86 -1.00
C ASP A 60 -13.42 2.34 -1.11
N ILE A 61 -12.55 2.66 -0.14
CA ILE A 61 -11.15 2.24 -0.20
C ILE A 61 -11.03 0.75 0.12
N THR A 62 -10.49 0.02 -0.82
CA THR A 62 -10.14 -1.39 -0.63
C THR A 62 -8.68 -1.65 -0.97
N VAL A 63 -8.04 -2.53 -0.19
CA VAL A 63 -6.68 -3.02 -0.48
C VAL A 63 -6.77 -4.51 -0.75
N GLN A 64 -6.26 -4.94 -1.89
CA GLN A 64 -6.35 -6.32 -2.36
C GLN A 64 -4.97 -6.84 -2.78
N VAL A 65 -4.84 -8.17 -2.75
CA VAL A 65 -3.67 -8.90 -3.24
C VAL A 65 -4.11 -9.81 -4.36
N GLU A 66 -3.46 -9.73 -5.47
CA GLU A 66 -3.62 -10.63 -6.60
C GLU A 66 -2.33 -11.41 -6.78
N GLN A 67 -2.40 -12.75 -6.67
CA GLN A 67 -1.24 -13.61 -6.80
C GLN A 67 -1.40 -14.57 -7.98
N HIS A 68 -0.36 -14.62 -8.81
CA HIS A 68 -0.21 -15.56 -9.91
C HIS A 68 1.12 -16.28 -9.79
N GLY A 69 1.11 -17.48 -9.20
CA GLY A 69 2.30 -18.26 -8.92
C GLY A 69 3.34 -17.50 -8.07
N LYS A 70 4.49 -17.23 -8.66
CA LYS A 70 5.65 -16.58 -7.99
C LYS A 70 5.61 -15.04 -8.05
N LYS A 71 4.49 -14.45 -8.46
CA LYS A 71 4.29 -12.99 -8.50
C LYS A 71 3.02 -12.62 -7.75
N ALA A 72 3.08 -11.52 -7.01
CA ALA A 72 1.91 -10.92 -6.39
C ALA A 72 1.91 -9.40 -6.62
N THR A 73 0.73 -8.86 -6.76
CA THR A 73 0.49 -7.42 -6.86
C THR A 73 -0.41 -7.00 -5.71
N ILE A 74 -0.01 -5.96 -5.00
CA ILE A 74 -0.85 -5.28 -4.01
C ILE A 74 -1.36 -4.01 -4.66
N TYR A 75 -2.66 -3.80 -4.63
CA TYR A 75 -3.27 -2.60 -5.16
C TYR A 75 -4.37 -2.08 -4.23
N ALA A 76 -4.53 -0.78 -4.24
CA ALA A 76 -5.60 -0.09 -3.54
C ALA A 76 -6.54 0.54 -4.58
N THR A 77 -7.83 0.44 -4.35
CA THR A 77 -8.86 1.05 -5.19
C THR A 77 -9.79 1.91 -4.35
N GLY A 78 -10.33 2.96 -4.94
CA GLY A 78 -11.19 3.95 -4.32
C GLY A 78 -10.90 5.34 -4.89
N GLN A 79 -11.89 6.23 -4.86
CA GLN A 79 -11.76 7.58 -5.43
C GLN A 79 -10.73 8.43 -4.69
N ALA A 80 -10.60 8.23 -3.38
CA ALA A 80 -9.72 9.02 -2.54
C ALA A 80 -8.29 8.45 -2.39
N VAL A 81 -7.99 7.27 -2.94
CA VAL A 81 -6.71 6.56 -2.72
C VAL A 81 -5.49 7.44 -2.96
N CYS A 82 -5.40 8.09 -4.12
CA CYS A 82 -4.25 8.93 -4.44
C CYS A 82 -4.16 10.19 -3.59
N PHE A 83 -5.30 10.80 -3.26
CA PHE A 83 -5.34 11.96 -2.36
C PHE A 83 -4.88 11.61 -0.95
N ILE A 84 -5.16 10.40 -0.50
CA ILE A 84 -4.75 9.92 0.82
C ILE A 84 -3.30 9.46 0.79
N GLU A 85 -2.89 8.70 -0.21
CA GLU A 85 -1.50 8.22 -0.33
C GLU A 85 -0.51 9.36 -0.37
N PHE A 86 -0.71 10.31 -1.27
CA PHE A 86 0.22 11.40 -1.53
C PHE A 86 -0.07 12.67 -0.72
N GLY A 87 -1.21 12.74 -0.06
CA GLY A 87 -1.68 13.94 0.62
C GLY A 87 -2.21 15.00 -0.34
N THR A 88 -2.78 16.06 0.22
CA THR A 88 -3.31 17.22 -0.54
C THR A 88 -2.96 18.51 0.16
N GLY A 89 -2.84 19.58 -0.62
CA GLY A 89 -2.48 20.90 -0.09
C GLY A 89 -0.97 21.05 0.15
N ILE A 90 -0.57 22.28 0.43
CA ILE A 90 0.85 22.65 0.62
C ILE A 90 1.22 22.84 2.10
N ALA A 91 0.27 22.55 3.02
CA ALA A 91 0.46 22.77 4.45
C ALA A 91 1.16 21.60 5.16
N PHE A 92 1.33 20.48 4.48
CA PHE A 92 1.84 19.24 5.06
C PHE A 92 3.17 18.81 4.43
N ALA A 93 3.85 17.85 5.06
CA ALA A 93 5.08 17.26 4.55
C ALA A 93 4.85 16.56 3.21
N GLU A 94 5.90 16.51 2.40
CA GLU A 94 5.87 15.80 1.13
C GLU A 94 5.88 14.29 1.31
N HIS A 95 5.35 13.57 0.31
CA HIS A 95 5.43 12.12 0.26
C HIS A 95 6.89 11.68 0.05
N PRO A 96 7.38 10.64 0.76
CA PRO A 96 8.80 10.21 0.70
C PRO A 96 9.31 9.81 -0.69
N SER A 97 8.41 9.46 -1.62
CA SER A 97 8.80 9.13 -3.00
C SER A 97 9.25 10.34 -3.82
N GLY A 98 9.02 11.57 -3.33
CA GLY A 98 9.22 12.80 -4.10
C GLY A 98 8.21 13.00 -5.25
N LEU A 99 7.23 12.11 -5.39
CA LEU A 99 6.11 12.29 -6.31
C LEU A 99 5.09 13.26 -5.71
N TYR A 100 4.54 14.13 -6.54
CA TYR A 100 3.53 15.11 -6.13
C TYR A 100 3.98 15.95 -4.94
N ALA A 101 5.04 16.75 -5.18
CA ALA A 101 5.63 17.69 -4.22
C ALA A 101 4.56 18.47 -3.45
N HIS A 102 4.85 18.78 -2.18
CA HIS A 102 3.96 19.51 -1.28
C HIS A 102 2.58 18.89 -1.05
N GLY A 103 2.43 17.55 -1.18
CA GLY A 103 1.17 16.87 -0.98
C GLY A 103 0.09 17.25 -1.99
N THR A 104 0.48 17.72 -3.16
CA THR A 104 -0.44 18.08 -4.24
C THR A 104 -0.57 16.94 -5.22
N TYR A 105 -1.61 16.13 -5.06
CA TYR A 105 -2.04 15.21 -6.09
C TYR A 105 -2.95 15.95 -7.06
N GLY A 106 -2.46 16.15 -8.28
CA GLY A 106 -3.15 16.95 -9.31
C GLY A 106 -3.04 18.47 -9.11
N ASP A 107 -3.25 19.20 -10.20
CA ASP A 107 -3.23 20.65 -10.19
C ASP A 107 -4.50 21.28 -9.60
N GLY A 108 -4.44 22.47 -9.11
CA GLY A 108 -5.60 23.29 -8.80
C GLY A 108 -5.74 23.71 -7.33
N LYS A 109 -6.86 23.40 -6.70
CA LYS A 109 -7.23 23.95 -5.37
C LYS A 109 -6.19 23.66 -4.27
N GLY A 110 -5.48 22.55 -4.36
CA GLY A 110 -4.47 22.13 -3.39
C GLY A 110 -3.25 23.06 -3.30
N SER A 111 -2.93 23.83 -4.34
CA SER A 111 -1.81 24.79 -4.33
C SER A 111 -2.14 26.11 -3.61
N ASN A 112 -3.38 26.32 -3.18
CA ASN A 112 -3.78 27.54 -2.47
C ASN A 112 -3.32 27.48 -0.99
N PRO A 113 -2.45 28.40 -0.52
CA PRO A 113 -1.98 28.41 0.87
C PRO A 113 -3.09 28.67 1.90
N ASN A 114 -4.19 29.29 1.48
CA ASN A 114 -5.35 29.53 2.33
C ASN A 114 -6.34 28.34 2.33
N GLY A 115 -6.01 27.27 1.60
CA GLY A 115 -6.90 26.15 1.39
C GLY A 115 -8.02 26.44 0.42
N TRP A 116 -8.99 25.54 0.38
CA TRP A 116 -10.17 25.67 -0.51
C TRP A 116 -11.46 25.33 0.23
N VAL A 117 -12.56 25.72 -0.38
CA VAL A 117 -13.91 25.45 0.14
C VAL A 117 -14.49 24.28 -0.65
N TYR A 118 -15.21 23.40 0.06
CA TYR A 118 -15.94 22.29 -0.53
C TYR A 118 -17.29 22.10 0.14
N ASP A 119 -18.21 21.46 -0.56
CA ASP A 119 -19.53 21.07 -0.05
C ASP A 119 -19.52 19.59 0.35
N GLY A 120 -20.13 19.25 1.49
CA GLY A 120 -20.23 17.87 1.94
C GLY A 120 -20.13 17.68 3.46
N VAL A 121 -19.64 16.50 3.86
CA VAL A 121 -19.42 16.14 5.26
C VAL A 121 -18.05 16.64 5.71
N PRO A 122 -17.92 17.27 6.89
CA PRO A 122 -16.64 17.74 7.38
C PRO A 122 -15.74 16.58 7.77
N GLY A 123 -14.50 16.61 7.33
CA GLY A 123 -13.45 15.74 7.83
C GLY A 123 -12.73 16.33 9.05
N PRO A 124 -11.70 15.63 9.57
CA PRO A 124 -11.02 16.01 10.81
C PRO A 124 -10.32 17.36 10.79
N THR A 125 -9.96 17.89 9.61
CA THR A 125 -9.25 19.17 9.47
C THR A 125 -10.14 20.29 8.95
N ALA A 126 -11.42 19.98 8.65
CA ALA A 126 -12.35 20.90 8.06
C ALA A 126 -12.78 22.00 9.04
N GLN A 127 -12.87 23.22 8.55
CA GLN A 127 -13.33 24.39 9.27
C GLN A 127 -14.65 24.89 8.68
N PRO A 128 -15.61 25.32 9.51
CA PRO A 128 -16.87 25.87 9.01
C PRO A 128 -16.63 27.18 8.24
N VAL A 129 -17.42 27.39 7.20
CA VAL A 129 -17.42 28.64 6.43
C VAL A 129 -18.62 29.49 6.88
N TYR A 130 -18.37 30.76 7.13
CA TYR A 130 -19.40 31.72 7.57
C TYR A 130 -19.77 32.68 6.44
N ASN A 131 -21.02 33.12 6.45
CA ASN A 131 -21.49 34.19 5.58
C ASN A 131 -21.10 35.58 6.15
N ARG A 132 -21.44 36.66 5.43
CA ARG A 132 -21.12 38.03 5.86
C ARG A 132 -21.82 38.44 7.16
N ASN A 133 -22.92 37.77 7.54
CA ASN A 133 -23.68 38.03 8.75
C ASN A 133 -23.15 37.22 9.96
N GLY A 134 -22.07 36.44 9.80
CA GLY A 134 -21.52 35.60 10.85
C GLY A 134 -22.25 34.27 11.06
N GLU A 135 -23.16 33.88 10.17
CA GLU A 135 -23.87 32.61 10.24
C GLU A 135 -23.09 31.53 9.45
N GLN A 136 -22.98 30.33 10.00
CA GLN A 136 -22.36 29.20 9.33
C GLN A 136 -23.17 28.81 8.08
N LYS A 137 -22.50 28.64 6.96
CA LYS A 137 -23.08 28.09 5.74
C LYS A 137 -23.27 26.58 5.90
N PRO A 138 -24.51 26.06 5.88
CA PRO A 138 -24.76 24.63 6.04
C PRO A 138 -24.06 23.81 4.95
N GLY A 139 -23.37 22.72 5.35
CA GLY A 139 -22.72 21.81 4.42
C GLY A 139 -21.48 22.37 3.70
N VAL A 140 -21.03 23.59 4.03
CA VAL A 140 -19.88 24.23 3.39
C VAL A 140 -18.70 24.29 4.34
N TRP A 141 -17.58 23.75 3.92
CA TRP A 141 -16.38 23.59 4.74
C TRP A 141 -15.13 24.10 4.04
N ARG A 142 -14.14 24.52 4.80
CA ARG A 142 -12.82 24.90 4.32
C ARG A 142 -11.79 23.89 4.82
N THR A 143 -10.90 23.46 3.95
CA THR A 143 -9.75 22.61 4.30
C THR A 143 -8.45 23.21 3.75
N LYS A 144 -7.34 22.87 4.38
CA LYS A 144 -5.98 23.09 3.85
C LYS A 144 -5.39 21.82 3.23
N GLY A 145 -6.19 20.76 3.14
CA GLY A 145 -5.78 19.45 2.68
C GLY A 145 -5.50 18.47 3.82
N ASN A 146 -4.80 17.41 3.50
CA ASN A 146 -4.44 16.34 4.42
C ASN A 146 -2.98 15.92 4.23
N PRO A 147 -2.32 15.44 5.30
CA PRO A 147 -1.00 14.85 5.20
C PRO A 147 -1.03 13.57 4.34
N PRO A 148 0.09 13.21 3.68
CA PRO A 148 0.20 11.92 3.01
C PRO A 148 0.16 10.79 4.03
N ALA A 149 -0.69 9.78 3.79
CA ALA A 149 -0.75 8.58 4.63
C ALA A 149 0.39 7.61 4.33
N CYS A 150 1.00 7.70 3.15
CA CYS A 150 2.09 6.85 2.68
C CYS A 150 1.79 5.35 2.83
N ALA A 151 0.53 4.95 2.61
CA ALA A 151 0.06 3.61 2.93
C ALA A 151 0.73 2.53 2.07
N MET A 152 0.82 2.76 0.77
CA MET A 152 1.47 1.85 -0.17
C MET A 152 2.99 1.94 -0.07
N TRP A 153 3.53 3.13 0.20
CA TRP A 153 4.97 3.31 0.45
C TRP A 153 5.44 2.52 1.67
N GLU A 154 4.76 2.67 2.80
CA GLU A 154 5.07 1.96 4.04
C GLU A 154 4.86 0.44 3.90
N SER A 155 3.86 0.02 3.13
CA SER A 155 3.66 -1.38 2.76
C SER A 155 4.89 -1.95 2.04
N ALA A 156 5.40 -1.23 1.04
CA ALA A 156 6.60 -1.63 0.31
C ALA A 156 7.84 -1.67 1.21
N ALA A 157 8.05 -0.65 2.04
CA ALA A 157 9.16 -0.57 2.98
C ALA A 157 9.14 -1.74 3.98
N GLN A 158 7.97 -2.05 4.54
CA GLN A 158 7.80 -3.16 5.47
C GLN A 158 8.06 -4.52 4.80
N MET A 159 7.58 -4.71 3.56
CA MET A 159 7.88 -5.94 2.80
C MET A 159 9.38 -6.11 2.61
N VAL A 160 10.09 -5.07 2.18
CA VAL A 160 11.55 -5.11 2.00
C VAL A 160 12.26 -5.47 3.30
N ALA A 161 11.89 -4.83 4.41
CA ALA A 161 12.47 -5.11 5.72
C ALA A 161 12.21 -6.55 6.21
N SER A 162 11.11 -7.16 5.78
CA SER A 162 10.69 -8.50 6.23
C SER A 162 11.15 -9.65 5.34
N VAL A 163 11.76 -9.37 4.18
CA VAL A 163 12.18 -10.39 3.20
C VAL A 163 12.97 -11.53 3.86
N LYS A 164 14.00 -11.18 4.62
CA LYS A 164 14.89 -12.18 5.25
C LYS A 164 14.13 -13.07 6.23
N THR A 165 13.35 -12.47 7.12
CA THR A 165 12.60 -13.18 8.15
C THR A 165 11.58 -14.14 7.54
N VAL A 166 10.77 -13.66 6.61
CA VAL A 166 9.74 -14.47 5.94
C VAL A 166 10.38 -15.59 5.11
N TRP A 167 11.53 -15.31 4.47
CA TRP A 167 12.28 -16.33 3.74
C TRP A 167 12.77 -17.45 4.66
N GLU A 168 13.39 -17.10 5.79
CA GLU A 168 13.89 -18.09 6.76
C GLU A 168 12.77 -18.94 7.35
N GLU A 169 11.58 -18.35 7.58
CA GLU A 169 10.42 -19.09 8.08
C GLU A 169 9.85 -20.09 7.06
N VAL A 170 9.81 -19.71 5.79
CA VAL A 170 9.22 -20.56 4.73
C VAL A 170 10.20 -21.64 4.26
N MET A 171 11.52 -21.38 4.32
CA MET A 171 12.53 -22.30 3.83
C MET A 171 12.99 -23.35 4.85
N ARG A 172 12.62 -23.20 6.12
CA ARG A 172 12.79 -24.25 7.14
C ARG A 172 11.90 -25.45 6.86
#